data_23451d1581a2ecaca1885a62544c96db
#
_entry.id   23451d1581a2ecaca1885a62544c96db
#
_cell.length_a   1.000
_cell.length_b   1.000
_cell.length_c   1.000
_cell.angle_alpha   90.00
_cell.angle_beta   90.00
_cell.angle_gamma   90.00
#
_symmetry.space_group_name_H-M   'P 1'
#
loop_
_entity.id
_entity.type
_entity.pdbx_description
1 polymer ?
#
loop_
_entity_poly.entity_id
_entity_poly.type
_entity_poly.pdbx_seq_one_letter_code
_entity_poly.pdbx_strand_id
1 'polypeptide(L)'
;MDILIGLLIIAIGSFCQSSSYVPIKKVKEWSWESFWLVQGVFAWLVFPFLGSLLGIPAGGSLFDLWGAGGAGMSIFYGVLWGIGGLTFGLSMRYLGVALGQSIALGTCAGFGTLFPAIFAGTNLFEGNGLILLLGVCITLAGIAIIGYAGGLRAQNMSEEEKRAAVKDFALTKGLLVALLAGVMSACFALGLDAGTPIKEAALAGLSLIHISEPTRHSL
;
A
#
# COMPACT_ATOMS: atom_id res chain seq x y z
N MET A 1 -23.58 1.26 12.44
CA MET A 1 -23.40 -0.04 11.79
C MET A 1 -22.24 0.00 10.79
N ASP A 2 -22.09 1.07 10.05
CA ASP A 2 -21.09 1.21 8.97
C ASP A 2 -19.65 1.21 9.44
N ILE A 3 -19.33 1.79 10.60
CA ILE A 3 -17.96 1.80 11.17
C ILE A 3 -17.51 0.37 11.53
N LEU A 4 -18.40 -0.43 12.13
CA LEU A 4 -18.05 -1.81 12.52
C LEU A 4 -17.81 -2.69 11.28
N ILE A 5 -18.65 -2.54 10.25
CA ILE A 5 -18.49 -3.24 8.97
C ILE A 5 -17.17 -2.82 8.32
N GLY A 6 -16.85 -1.53 8.31
CA GLY A 6 -15.57 -1.02 7.80
C GLY A 6 -14.37 -1.62 8.53
N LEU A 7 -14.41 -1.68 9.85
CA LEU A 7 -13.36 -2.30 10.67
C LEU A 7 -13.20 -3.80 10.39
N LEU A 8 -14.31 -4.53 10.21
CA LEU A 8 -14.27 -5.95 9.85
C LEU A 8 -13.65 -6.17 8.47
N ILE A 9 -14.00 -5.35 7.48
CA ILE A 9 -13.42 -5.43 6.13
C ILE A 9 -11.91 -5.15 6.20
N ILE A 10 -11.48 -4.14 6.95
CA ILE A 10 -10.07 -3.82 7.16
C ILE A 10 -9.35 -4.98 7.84
N ALA A 11 -9.94 -5.60 8.86
CA ALA A 11 -9.36 -6.75 9.55
C ALA A 11 -9.17 -7.94 8.61
N ILE A 12 -10.18 -8.26 7.79
CA ILE A 12 -10.09 -9.33 6.77
C ILE A 12 -9.02 -9.01 5.73
N GLY A 13 -9.00 -7.78 5.21
CA GLY A 13 -7.99 -7.34 4.26
C GLY A 13 -6.56 -7.41 4.82
N SER A 14 -6.37 -7.02 6.07
CA SER A 14 -5.08 -7.10 6.78
C SER A 14 -4.63 -8.55 6.97
N PHE A 15 -5.56 -9.45 7.31
CA PHE A 15 -5.28 -10.88 7.40
C PHE A 15 -4.88 -11.48 6.04
N CYS A 16 -5.62 -11.16 4.98
CA CYS A 16 -5.29 -11.59 3.61
C CYS A 16 -3.91 -11.06 3.17
N GLN A 17 -3.63 -9.78 3.42
CA GLN A 17 -2.34 -9.17 3.11
C GLN A 17 -1.19 -9.85 3.85
N SER A 18 -1.34 -10.10 5.14
CA SER A 18 -0.32 -10.78 5.95
C SER A 18 -0.10 -12.22 5.51
N SER A 19 -1.15 -12.90 5.07
CA SER A 19 -1.11 -14.29 4.59
C SER A 19 -0.50 -14.43 3.20
N SER A 20 -0.39 -13.37 2.41
CA SER A 20 0.13 -13.40 1.03
C SER A 20 1.57 -13.92 0.93
N TYR A 21 2.36 -13.77 1.99
CA TYR A 21 3.75 -14.26 2.06
C TYR A 21 3.88 -15.74 2.46
N VAL A 22 2.79 -16.38 2.91
CA VAL A 22 2.84 -17.79 3.34
C VAL A 22 3.11 -18.74 2.17
N PRO A 23 2.51 -18.57 0.98
CA PRO A 23 2.80 -19.41 -0.18
C PRO A 23 4.24 -19.34 -0.65
N ILE A 24 4.91 -18.18 -0.51
CA ILE A 24 6.32 -17.98 -0.90
C ILE A 24 7.23 -19.02 -0.24
N LYS A 25 6.98 -19.33 1.04
CA LYS A 25 7.77 -20.30 1.80
C LYS A 25 7.63 -21.74 1.29
N LYS A 26 6.56 -22.03 0.53
CA LYS A 26 6.28 -23.36 -0.03
C LYS A 26 6.82 -23.53 -1.44
N VAL A 27 7.08 -22.45 -2.16
CA VAL A 27 7.66 -22.47 -3.51
C VAL A 27 9.18 -22.53 -3.39
N LYS A 28 9.77 -23.71 -3.51
CA LYS A 28 11.19 -23.95 -3.20
C LYS A 28 12.13 -23.73 -4.38
N GLU A 29 11.65 -23.85 -5.63
CA GLU A 29 12.49 -23.88 -6.82
C GLU A 29 12.49 -22.55 -7.60
N TRP A 30 11.65 -21.61 -7.21
CA TRP A 30 11.58 -20.31 -7.88
C TRP A 30 12.52 -19.29 -7.21
N SER A 31 13.13 -18.43 -8.00
CA SER A 31 13.76 -17.24 -7.44
C SER A 31 12.70 -16.31 -6.86
N TRP A 32 13.09 -15.50 -5.88
CA TRP A 32 12.17 -14.54 -5.26
C TRP A 32 11.61 -13.56 -6.30
N GLU A 33 12.43 -13.13 -7.25
CA GLU A 33 12.07 -12.22 -8.33
C GLU A 33 11.00 -12.84 -9.25
N SER A 34 11.15 -14.12 -9.61
CA SER A 34 10.19 -14.83 -10.45
C SER A 34 8.84 -14.95 -9.77
N PHE A 35 8.84 -15.32 -8.48
CA PHE A 35 7.62 -15.37 -7.69
C PHE A 35 6.95 -14.01 -7.61
N TRP A 36 7.72 -12.95 -7.31
CA TRP A 36 7.23 -11.59 -7.18
C TRP A 36 6.64 -11.06 -8.49
N LEU A 37 7.28 -11.36 -9.63
CA LEU A 37 6.77 -11.00 -10.95
C LEU A 37 5.41 -11.65 -11.23
N VAL A 38 5.29 -12.96 -11.02
CA VAL A 38 4.03 -13.69 -11.25
C VAL A 38 2.94 -13.18 -10.31
N GLN A 39 3.23 -13.03 -9.02
CA GLN A 39 2.29 -12.46 -8.07
C GLN A 39 1.86 -11.05 -8.48
N GLY A 40 2.79 -10.21 -8.93
CA GLY A 40 2.51 -8.85 -9.38
C GLY A 40 1.59 -8.80 -10.59
N VAL A 41 1.80 -9.67 -11.58
CA VAL A 41 0.92 -9.77 -12.74
C VAL A 41 -0.52 -10.08 -12.32
N PHE A 42 -0.72 -11.05 -11.44
CA PHE A 42 -2.06 -11.39 -10.99
C PHE A 42 -2.65 -10.32 -10.06
N ALA A 43 -1.90 -9.85 -9.05
CA ALA A 43 -2.41 -8.93 -8.04
C ALA A 43 -2.67 -7.52 -8.58
N TRP A 44 -1.88 -7.04 -9.53
CA TRP A 44 -1.92 -5.64 -9.97
C TRP A 44 -2.42 -5.43 -11.39
N LEU A 45 -2.49 -6.49 -12.22
CA LEU A 45 -3.05 -6.39 -13.57
C LEU A 45 -4.32 -7.24 -13.71
N VAL A 46 -4.23 -8.56 -13.47
CA VAL A 46 -5.34 -9.47 -13.76
C VAL A 46 -6.54 -9.22 -12.85
N PHE A 47 -6.34 -9.28 -11.53
CA PHE A 47 -7.45 -9.15 -10.58
C PHE A 47 -8.07 -7.75 -10.55
N PRO A 48 -7.33 -6.62 -10.58
CA PRO A 48 -7.94 -5.30 -10.69
C PRO A 48 -8.70 -5.11 -12.00
N PHE A 49 -8.17 -5.63 -13.11
CA PHE A 49 -8.86 -5.58 -14.40
C PHE A 49 -10.17 -6.38 -14.39
N LEU A 50 -10.14 -7.61 -13.90
CA LEU A 50 -11.35 -8.43 -13.74
C LEU A 50 -12.35 -7.79 -12.76
N GLY A 51 -11.86 -7.25 -11.64
CA GLY A 51 -12.70 -6.55 -10.68
C GLY A 51 -13.37 -5.31 -11.27
N SER A 52 -12.65 -4.55 -12.09
CA SER A 52 -13.22 -3.39 -12.77
C SER A 52 -14.25 -3.78 -13.82
N LEU A 53 -14.03 -4.85 -14.59
CA LEU A 53 -15.03 -5.37 -15.54
C LEU A 53 -16.32 -5.84 -14.84
N LEU A 54 -16.21 -6.44 -13.67
CA LEU A 54 -17.37 -6.87 -12.88
C LEU A 54 -18.09 -5.70 -12.20
N GLY A 55 -17.38 -4.60 -11.93
CA GLY A 55 -17.92 -3.41 -11.29
C GLY A 55 -18.50 -2.37 -12.26
N ILE A 56 -18.23 -2.50 -13.56
CA ILE A 56 -18.76 -1.58 -14.57
C ILE A 56 -20.20 -1.98 -14.90
N PRO A 57 -21.13 -1.03 -14.87
CA PRO A 57 -22.51 -1.27 -15.27
C PRO A 57 -22.64 -1.73 -16.71
N ALA A 58 -23.69 -2.49 -17.01
CA ALA A 58 -23.98 -2.95 -18.38
C ALA A 58 -24.13 -1.76 -19.33
N GLY A 59 -23.25 -1.70 -20.35
CA GLY A 59 -23.19 -0.61 -21.32
C GLY A 59 -22.16 0.48 -21.04
N GLY A 60 -21.47 0.45 -19.89
CA GLY A 60 -20.34 1.32 -19.59
C GLY A 60 -19.02 0.77 -20.15
N SER A 61 -18.04 1.66 -20.34
CA SER A 61 -16.68 1.31 -20.77
C SER A 61 -15.64 1.79 -19.78
N LEU A 62 -14.57 1.01 -19.58
CA LEU A 62 -13.40 1.46 -18.83
C LEU A 62 -12.80 2.75 -19.40
N PHE A 63 -12.89 2.93 -20.70
CA PHE A 63 -12.37 4.12 -21.39
C PHE A 63 -13.16 5.40 -21.06
N ASP A 64 -14.44 5.28 -20.74
CA ASP A 64 -15.27 6.43 -20.35
C ASP A 64 -14.79 6.99 -19.00
N LEU A 65 -14.36 6.12 -18.10
CA LEU A 65 -13.79 6.49 -16.79
C LEU A 65 -12.43 7.16 -16.91
N TRP A 66 -11.65 6.81 -17.94
CA TRP A 66 -10.34 7.42 -18.20
C TRP A 66 -10.46 8.92 -18.52
N GLY A 67 -11.52 9.31 -19.19
CA GLY A 67 -11.83 10.71 -19.53
C GLY A 67 -12.25 11.58 -18.34
N ALA A 68 -12.58 10.99 -17.18
CA ALA A 68 -13.01 11.72 -15.99
C ALA A 68 -11.92 12.59 -15.34
N GLY A 69 -10.66 12.41 -15.73
CA GLY A 69 -9.51 13.11 -15.15
C GLY A 69 -8.81 12.33 -14.05
N GLY A 70 -7.64 12.81 -13.62
CA GLY A 70 -6.85 12.19 -12.54
C GLY A 70 -6.00 10.99 -12.94
N ALA A 71 -6.29 10.31 -14.05
CA ALA A 71 -5.60 9.08 -14.47
C ALA A 71 -4.08 9.27 -14.61
N GLY A 72 -3.62 10.37 -15.22
CA GLY A 72 -2.19 10.66 -15.41
C GLY A 72 -1.45 10.79 -14.07
N MET A 73 -2.04 11.51 -13.11
CA MET A 73 -1.44 11.66 -11.77
C MET A 73 -1.49 10.35 -10.97
N SER A 74 -2.56 9.57 -11.09
CA SER A 74 -2.64 8.24 -10.47
C SER A 74 -1.55 7.31 -11.02
N ILE A 75 -1.29 7.33 -12.33
CA ILE A 75 -0.19 6.57 -12.95
C ILE A 75 1.16 7.05 -12.44
N PHE A 76 1.39 8.37 -12.38
CA PHE A 76 2.65 8.93 -11.88
C PHE A 76 2.94 8.46 -10.46
N TYR A 77 1.98 8.60 -9.54
CA TYR A 77 2.13 8.12 -8.17
C TYR A 77 2.23 6.59 -8.09
N GLY A 78 1.57 5.87 -9.00
CA GLY A 78 1.70 4.42 -9.13
C GLY A 78 3.12 3.99 -9.51
N VAL A 79 3.80 4.72 -10.39
CA VAL A 79 5.22 4.49 -10.72
C VAL A 79 6.11 4.71 -9.49
N LEU A 80 5.90 5.79 -8.74
CA LEU A 80 6.65 6.04 -7.50
C LEU A 80 6.41 4.94 -6.46
N TRP A 81 5.16 4.48 -6.32
CA TRP A 81 4.83 3.34 -5.47
C TRP A 81 5.52 2.05 -5.93
N GLY A 82 5.61 1.81 -7.24
CA GLY A 82 6.34 0.68 -7.82
C GLY A 82 7.84 0.70 -7.45
N ILE A 83 8.48 1.88 -7.51
CA ILE A 83 9.86 2.08 -7.02
C ILE A 83 9.94 1.76 -5.52
N GLY A 84 8.93 2.18 -4.75
CA GLY A 84 8.78 1.82 -3.34
C GLY A 84 8.76 0.31 -3.11
N GLY A 85 8.02 -0.44 -3.92
CA GLY A 85 7.96 -1.91 -3.87
C GLY A 85 9.30 -2.59 -4.14
N LEU A 86 10.06 -2.11 -5.14
CA LEU A 86 11.40 -2.62 -5.44
C LEU A 86 12.38 -2.34 -4.28
N THR A 87 12.40 -1.12 -3.78
CA THR A 87 13.27 -0.72 -2.66
C THR A 87 12.85 -1.39 -1.35
N PHE A 88 11.57 -1.70 -1.17
CA PHE A 88 11.06 -2.49 -0.05
C PHE A 88 11.68 -3.90 -0.03
N GLY A 89 11.68 -4.60 -1.17
CA GLY A 89 12.36 -5.90 -1.31
C GLY A 89 13.85 -5.82 -0.98
N LEU A 90 14.51 -4.76 -1.45
CA LEU A 90 15.93 -4.53 -1.18
C LEU A 90 16.19 -4.23 0.31
N SER A 91 15.30 -3.53 1.00
CA SER A 91 15.40 -3.29 2.44
C SER A 91 15.37 -4.58 3.25
N MET A 92 14.51 -5.52 2.89
CA MET A 92 14.45 -6.85 3.51
C MET A 92 15.73 -7.66 3.27
N ARG A 93 16.36 -7.49 2.11
CA ARG A 93 17.63 -8.13 1.78
C ARG A 93 18.79 -7.62 2.65
N TYR A 94 18.80 -6.33 3.02
CA TYR A 94 19.83 -5.73 3.87
C TYR A 94 19.55 -5.84 5.36
N LEU A 95 18.30 -5.74 5.79
CA LEU A 95 17.92 -5.67 7.22
C LEU A 95 17.28 -6.96 7.74
N GLY A 96 16.92 -7.88 6.85
CA GLY A 96 16.04 -8.98 7.17
C GLY A 96 14.55 -8.58 7.15
N VAL A 97 13.69 -9.58 7.06
CA VAL A 97 12.25 -9.39 6.86
C VAL A 97 11.63 -8.54 7.98
N ALA A 98 11.90 -8.88 9.24
CA ALA A 98 11.24 -8.22 10.37
C ALA A 98 11.59 -6.73 10.46
N LEU A 99 12.89 -6.40 10.42
CA LEU A 99 13.35 -5.01 10.60
C LEU A 99 13.05 -4.16 9.36
N GLY A 100 13.38 -4.68 8.16
CA GLY A 100 13.14 -3.98 6.89
C GLY A 100 11.67 -3.69 6.67
N GLN A 101 10.80 -4.68 6.91
CA GLN A 101 9.36 -4.53 6.78
C GLN A 101 8.78 -3.53 7.80
N SER A 102 9.18 -3.63 9.06
CA SER A 102 8.66 -2.72 10.11
C SER A 102 8.99 -1.26 9.81
N ILE A 103 10.24 -0.96 9.40
CA ILE A 103 10.66 0.40 9.10
C ILE A 103 9.97 0.91 7.83
N ALA A 104 9.96 0.13 6.76
CA ALA A 104 9.37 0.56 5.50
C ALA A 104 7.84 0.74 5.60
N LEU A 105 7.11 -0.21 6.20
CA LEU A 105 5.65 -0.10 6.35
C LEU A 105 5.25 0.98 7.34
N GLY A 106 5.98 1.12 8.44
CA GLY A 106 5.69 2.18 9.39
C GLY A 106 5.97 3.57 8.81
N THR A 107 7.06 3.73 8.06
CA THR A 107 7.35 4.98 7.32
C THR A 107 6.27 5.24 6.27
N CYS A 108 5.85 4.21 5.52
CA CYS A 108 4.74 4.30 4.57
C CYS A 108 3.44 4.75 5.25
N ALA A 109 3.08 4.18 6.39
CA ALA A 109 1.89 4.56 7.14
C ALA A 109 1.96 6.01 7.63
N GLY A 110 3.10 6.44 8.18
CA GLY A 110 3.29 7.82 8.64
C GLY A 110 3.15 8.84 7.52
N PHE A 111 3.94 8.70 6.46
CA PHE A 111 3.90 9.62 5.32
C PHE A 111 2.63 9.49 4.48
N GLY A 112 2.09 8.28 4.31
CA GLY A 112 0.83 8.04 3.59
C GLY A 112 -0.37 8.67 4.28
N THR A 113 -0.29 8.91 5.59
CA THR A 113 -1.31 9.64 6.35
C THR A 113 -1.08 11.15 6.27
N LEU A 114 0.17 11.61 6.38
CA LEU A 114 0.49 13.04 6.41
C LEU A 114 0.38 13.71 5.05
N PHE A 115 0.87 13.09 3.98
CA PHE A 115 0.88 13.72 2.66
C PHE A 115 -0.51 14.14 2.17
N PRO A 116 -1.53 13.27 2.13
CA PRO A 116 -2.86 13.69 1.73
C PRO A 116 -3.43 14.80 2.62
N ALA A 117 -3.22 14.72 3.94
CA ALA A 117 -3.70 15.73 4.87
C ALA A 117 -3.06 17.10 4.65
N ILE A 118 -1.73 17.14 4.39
CA ILE A 118 -1.01 18.39 4.09
C ILE A 118 -1.46 18.97 2.75
N PHE A 119 -1.59 18.14 1.71
CA PHE A 119 -2.03 18.59 0.39
C PHE A 119 -3.49 19.06 0.37
N ALA A 120 -4.34 18.47 1.22
CA ALA A 120 -5.72 18.91 1.42
C ALA A 120 -5.83 20.20 2.28
N GLY A 121 -4.70 20.74 2.78
CA GLY A 121 -4.70 21.93 3.64
C GLY A 121 -5.27 21.69 5.05
N THR A 122 -5.28 20.45 5.52
CA THR A 122 -5.78 20.11 6.85
C THR A 122 -4.90 20.75 7.92
N ASN A 123 -5.52 21.51 8.87
CA ASN A 123 -4.78 22.02 10.01
C ASN A 123 -4.43 20.86 10.97
N LEU A 124 -3.16 20.48 10.99
CA LEU A 124 -2.66 19.34 11.79
C LEU A 124 -2.60 19.65 13.29
N PHE A 125 -2.78 20.90 13.71
CA PHE A 125 -2.68 21.32 15.11
C PHE A 125 -4.03 21.56 15.78
N GLU A 126 -5.14 21.35 15.07
CA GLU A 126 -6.49 21.58 15.56
C GLU A 126 -7.42 20.40 15.27
N GLY A 127 -8.35 20.16 16.18
CA GLY A 127 -9.43 19.18 16.00
C GLY A 127 -8.94 17.77 15.61
N ASN A 128 -9.51 17.23 14.56
CA ASN A 128 -9.16 15.90 14.05
C ASN A 128 -7.72 15.82 13.50
N GLY A 129 -7.15 16.95 13.05
CA GLY A 129 -5.76 17.01 12.58
C GLY A 129 -4.77 16.69 13.70
N LEU A 130 -5.03 17.15 14.92
CA LEU A 130 -4.19 16.85 16.08
C LEU A 130 -4.18 15.36 16.42
N ILE A 131 -5.34 14.70 16.36
CA ILE A 131 -5.45 13.25 16.59
C ILE A 131 -4.63 12.48 15.54
N LEU A 132 -4.74 12.89 14.27
CA LEU A 132 -3.98 12.33 13.17
C LEU A 132 -2.47 12.51 13.38
N LEU A 133 -2.03 13.72 13.74
CA LEU A 133 -0.62 14.03 14.02
C LEU A 133 -0.08 13.18 15.19
N LEU A 134 -0.83 13.07 16.28
CA LEU A 134 -0.47 12.24 17.42
C LEU A 134 -0.33 10.76 17.03
N GLY A 135 -1.25 10.22 16.23
CA GLY A 135 -1.18 8.85 15.72
C GLY A 135 0.08 8.61 14.88
N VAL A 136 0.43 9.54 14.01
CA VAL A 136 1.67 9.47 13.22
C VAL A 136 2.91 9.54 14.13
N CYS A 137 2.94 10.44 15.11
CA CYS A 137 4.05 10.55 16.06
C CYS A 137 4.25 9.24 16.85
N ILE A 138 3.17 8.62 17.33
CA ILE A 138 3.24 7.32 18.00
C ILE A 138 3.78 6.23 17.05
N THR A 139 3.34 6.21 15.81
CA THR A 139 3.83 5.27 14.79
C THR A 139 5.32 5.45 14.55
N LEU A 140 5.78 6.68 14.33
CA LEU A 140 7.20 7.00 14.11
C LEU A 140 8.06 6.67 15.34
N ALA A 141 7.56 6.92 16.56
CA ALA A 141 8.23 6.51 17.79
C ALA A 141 8.37 4.98 17.88
N GLY A 142 7.30 4.24 17.55
CA GLY A 142 7.35 2.77 17.47
C GLY A 142 8.39 2.27 16.46
N ILE A 143 8.49 2.88 15.28
CA ILE A 143 9.51 2.55 14.27
C ILE A 143 10.92 2.82 14.83
N ALA A 144 11.12 3.96 15.47
CA ALA A 144 12.41 4.31 16.08
C ALA A 144 12.84 3.28 17.13
N ILE A 145 11.91 2.81 17.98
CA ILE A 145 12.16 1.76 18.97
C ILE A 145 12.53 0.44 18.28
N ILE A 146 11.79 0.02 17.24
CA ILE A 146 12.08 -1.19 16.48
C ILE A 146 13.44 -1.08 15.79
N GLY A 147 13.73 0.08 15.17
CA GLY A 147 15.02 0.35 14.55
C GLY A 147 16.18 0.27 15.56
N TYR A 148 16.01 0.86 16.74
CA TYR A 148 16.99 0.80 17.81
C TYR A 148 17.21 -0.64 18.31
N ALA A 149 16.14 -1.38 18.57
CA ALA A 149 16.21 -2.79 18.99
C ALA A 149 16.88 -3.65 17.90
N GLY A 150 16.58 -3.42 16.63
CA GLY A 150 17.25 -4.07 15.49
C GLY A 150 18.75 -3.76 15.44
N GLY A 151 19.13 -2.51 15.69
CA GLY A 151 20.52 -2.08 15.77
C GLY A 151 21.28 -2.78 16.92
N LEU A 152 20.69 -2.83 18.12
CA LEU A 152 21.25 -3.55 19.26
C LEU A 152 21.42 -5.04 18.96
N ARG A 153 20.41 -5.67 18.37
CA ARG A 153 20.50 -7.07 17.97
C ARG A 153 21.64 -7.29 16.98
N ALA A 154 21.77 -6.43 15.97
CA ALA A 154 22.82 -6.52 14.97
C ALA A 154 24.23 -6.36 15.58
N GLN A 155 24.40 -5.53 16.60
CA GLN A 155 25.67 -5.39 17.32
C GLN A 155 26.07 -6.65 18.10
N ASN A 156 25.08 -7.36 18.65
CA ASN A 156 25.31 -8.55 19.47
C ASN A 156 25.38 -9.86 18.67
N MET A 157 25.11 -9.83 17.36
CA MET A 157 25.21 -11.00 16.48
C MET A 157 26.64 -11.17 15.96
N SER A 158 27.13 -12.41 15.94
CA SER A 158 28.38 -12.76 15.24
C SER A 158 28.24 -12.55 13.73
N GLU A 159 29.35 -12.41 13.00
CA GLU A 159 29.33 -12.26 11.55
C GLU A 159 28.73 -13.49 10.82
N GLU A 160 28.86 -14.67 11.42
CA GLU A 160 28.24 -15.90 10.92
C GLU A 160 26.72 -15.87 11.10
N GLU A 161 26.23 -15.46 12.25
CA GLU A 161 24.79 -15.30 12.51
C GLU A 161 24.16 -14.21 11.64
N LYS A 162 24.86 -13.09 11.40
CA LYS A 162 24.40 -12.04 10.48
C LYS A 162 24.25 -12.58 9.07
N ARG A 163 25.23 -13.32 8.56
CA ARG A 163 25.21 -13.94 7.24
C ARG A 163 24.17 -15.04 7.12
N ALA A 164 23.92 -15.80 8.17
CA ALA A 164 22.87 -16.82 8.21
C ALA A 164 21.47 -16.19 8.21
N ALA A 165 21.30 -15.07 8.91
CA ALA A 165 20.03 -14.37 8.98
C ALA A 165 19.73 -13.55 7.71
N VAL A 166 20.75 -12.91 7.12
CA VAL A 166 20.62 -12.00 5.99
C VAL A 166 21.87 -12.08 5.10
N LYS A 167 21.70 -12.48 3.85
CA LYS A 167 22.79 -12.76 2.91
C LYS A 167 23.75 -11.56 2.70
N ASP A 168 23.22 -10.34 2.68
CA ASP A 168 23.95 -9.09 2.43
C ASP A 168 23.67 -8.06 3.53
N PHE A 169 23.85 -8.44 4.79
CA PHE A 169 23.53 -7.56 5.92
C PHE A 169 24.30 -6.23 5.87
N ALA A 170 23.57 -5.12 5.81
CA ALA A 170 24.13 -3.76 5.82
C ALA A 170 23.16 -2.79 6.49
N LEU A 171 23.36 -2.54 7.79
CA LEU A 171 22.41 -1.77 8.60
C LEU A 171 22.14 -0.38 8.04
N THR A 172 23.19 0.44 7.81
CA THR A 172 23.02 1.82 7.35
C THR A 172 22.36 1.90 5.97
N LYS A 173 22.83 1.10 5.02
CA LYS A 173 22.23 1.03 3.68
C LYS A 173 20.79 0.56 3.74
N GLY A 174 20.54 -0.48 4.53
CA GLY A 174 19.21 -1.04 4.71
C GLY A 174 18.23 -0.05 5.33
N LEU A 175 18.65 0.73 6.33
CA LEU A 175 17.80 1.77 6.94
C LEU A 175 17.45 2.86 5.93
N LEU A 176 18.42 3.38 5.17
CA LEU A 176 18.15 4.39 4.13
C LEU A 176 17.22 3.87 3.05
N VAL A 177 17.44 2.64 2.58
CA VAL A 177 16.58 2.00 1.57
C VAL A 177 15.18 1.73 2.13
N ALA A 178 15.04 1.32 3.39
CA ALA A 178 13.75 1.11 4.03
C ALA A 178 12.95 2.41 4.20
N LEU A 179 13.61 3.50 4.59
CA LEU A 179 12.99 4.83 4.67
C LEU A 179 12.55 5.32 3.27
N LEU A 180 13.42 5.19 2.27
CA LEU A 180 13.07 5.53 0.88
C LEU A 180 11.88 4.69 0.40
N ALA A 181 11.90 3.39 0.65
CA ALA A 181 10.81 2.50 0.31
C ALA A 181 9.49 2.94 0.95
N GLY A 182 9.52 3.32 2.21
CA GLY A 182 8.35 3.81 2.93
C GLY A 182 7.79 5.11 2.34
N VAL A 183 8.64 6.09 2.06
CA VAL A 183 8.23 7.37 1.46
C VAL A 183 7.66 7.15 0.05
N MET A 184 8.33 6.37 -0.79
CA MET A 184 7.84 6.05 -2.13
C MET A 184 6.54 5.25 -2.09
N SER A 185 6.42 4.32 -1.15
CA SER A 185 5.18 3.55 -0.96
C SER A 185 4.01 4.41 -0.47
N ALA A 186 4.27 5.49 0.26
CA ALA A 186 3.25 6.46 0.67
C ALA A 186 2.60 7.18 -0.52
N CYS A 187 3.25 7.24 -1.67
CA CYS A 187 2.69 7.80 -2.91
C CYS A 187 1.43 7.04 -3.38
N PHE A 188 1.21 5.80 -2.91
CA PHE A 188 -0.03 5.07 -3.15
C PHE A 188 -1.27 5.85 -2.67
N ALA A 189 -1.20 6.46 -1.48
CA ALA A 189 -2.30 7.26 -0.95
C ALA A 189 -2.60 8.48 -1.84
N LEU A 190 -1.55 9.15 -2.34
CA LEU A 190 -1.70 10.27 -3.29
C LEU A 190 -2.26 9.82 -4.64
N GLY A 191 -1.90 8.61 -5.08
CA GLY A 191 -2.44 8.01 -6.30
C GLY A 191 -3.94 7.72 -6.20
N LEU A 192 -4.40 7.23 -5.04
CA LEU A 192 -5.82 7.03 -4.77
C LEU A 192 -6.58 8.36 -4.71
N ASP A 193 -6.02 9.37 -4.05
CA ASP A 193 -6.62 10.70 -3.99
C ASP A 193 -6.73 11.34 -5.37
N ALA A 194 -5.68 11.28 -6.17
CA ALA A 194 -5.69 11.74 -7.56
C ALA A 194 -6.72 10.99 -8.44
N GLY A 195 -7.07 9.75 -8.10
CA GLY A 195 -8.10 8.94 -8.76
C GLY A 195 -9.54 9.24 -8.32
N THR A 196 -9.77 10.18 -7.40
CA THR A 196 -11.12 10.53 -6.93
C THR A 196 -12.10 10.89 -8.06
N PRO A 197 -11.75 11.66 -9.10
CA PRO A 197 -12.66 11.92 -10.22
C PRO A 197 -13.12 10.65 -10.95
N ILE A 198 -12.24 9.66 -11.09
CA ILE A 198 -12.58 8.37 -11.71
C ILE A 198 -13.58 7.61 -10.82
N LYS A 199 -13.37 7.60 -9.51
CA LYS A 199 -14.28 7.00 -8.54
C LYS A 199 -15.66 7.66 -8.58
N GLU A 200 -15.72 8.99 -8.62
CA GLU A 200 -16.98 9.75 -8.68
C GLU A 200 -17.73 9.48 -9.98
N ALA A 201 -17.03 9.42 -11.13
CA ALA A 201 -17.64 9.07 -12.41
C ALA A 201 -18.19 7.64 -12.41
N ALA A 202 -17.48 6.68 -11.80
CA ALA A 202 -17.96 5.31 -11.67
C ALA A 202 -19.21 5.21 -10.78
N LEU A 203 -19.23 5.94 -9.66
CA LEU A 203 -20.39 5.99 -8.75
C LEU A 203 -21.60 6.67 -9.43
N ALA A 204 -21.39 7.74 -10.19
CA ALA A 204 -22.45 8.39 -10.97
C ALA A 204 -23.05 7.45 -12.01
N GLY A 205 -22.21 6.69 -12.71
CA GLY A 205 -22.66 5.67 -13.67
C GLY A 205 -23.51 4.57 -13.01
N LEU A 206 -23.10 4.08 -11.84
CA LEU A 206 -23.86 3.12 -11.03
C LEU A 206 -25.21 3.69 -10.54
N SER A 207 -25.24 4.96 -10.13
CA SER A 207 -26.46 5.62 -9.68
C SER A 207 -27.50 5.76 -10.81
N LEU A 208 -27.07 6.07 -12.03
CA LEU A 208 -27.95 6.20 -13.20
C LEU A 208 -28.64 4.87 -13.57
N ILE A 209 -27.99 3.71 -13.29
CA ILE A 209 -28.59 2.40 -13.54
C ILE A 209 -29.70 2.09 -12.56
N HIS A 210 -29.53 2.40 -11.29
CA HIS A 210 -30.59 2.23 -10.29
C HIS A 210 -31.81 3.11 -10.56
N ILE A 211 -31.65 4.25 -11.26
CA ILE A 211 -32.76 5.11 -11.68
C ILE A 211 -33.46 4.58 -12.94
N SER A 212 -32.76 3.89 -13.83
CA SER A 212 -33.31 3.39 -15.09
C SER A 212 -33.93 1.99 -14.99
N GLU A 213 -33.62 1.19 -13.99
CA GLU A 213 -34.20 -0.13 -13.79
C GLU A 213 -35.68 -0.15 -13.38
N PRO A 214 -36.22 0.78 -12.56
CA PRO A 214 -37.64 0.77 -12.21
C PRO A 214 -38.60 0.94 -13.40
N THR A 215 -38.13 1.51 -14.50
CA THR A 215 -38.96 1.74 -15.69
C THR A 215 -38.98 0.56 -16.66
N ARG A 216 -38.11 -0.42 -16.52
CA ARG A 216 -38.09 -1.62 -17.40
C ARG A 216 -39.01 -2.74 -16.92
N HIS A 217 -39.45 -2.74 -15.67
CA HIS A 217 -40.37 -3.75 -15.12
C HIS A 217 -41.85 -3.32 -15.12
N SER A 218 -42.19 -2.15 -15.68
CA SER A 218 -43.56 -1.64 -15.76
C SER A 218 -44.14 -1.56 -17.20
N LEU A 219 -43.54 -2.25 -18.13
CA LEU A 219 -44.08 -2.50 -19.47
C LEU A 219 -44.12 -4.05 -19.68
#